data_12e88d46f23e7bc4ac3ffa03b6bd2c3c
#
_entry.id   12e88d46f23e7bc4ac3ffa03b6bd2c3c
#
_cell.length_a   1.000
_cell.length_b   1.000
_cell.length_c   1.000
_cell.angle_alpha   90.00
_cell.angle_beta   90.00
_cell.angle_gamma   90.00
#
_symmetry.space_group_name_H-M   'P 1'
#
loop_
_entity.id
_entity.type
_entity.pdbx_description
1 polymer ?
#
loop_
_entity_poly.entity_id
_entity_poly.type
_entity_poly.pdbx_seq_one_letter_code
_entity_poly.pdbx_strand_id
1 'polypeptide(L)'
;MENNKDYLYIDYSKDSNQTRFKVSKTSKIEHLINEKEYLKALALIDKDLKKDSDEYNYFKAIIFYKQEEYEKSIKFFNQLKQSSEIKSLKSEALYKWSKITYFPALEYEKALDLINKALDTIPNNEDPSEYYFLKGEILEALKNPVEAKKSYLIAHKEYEKLKEFEKQIEYLENTDDILINISGGYYYNFAPTSGMIVKLVKEPENEHDNDAIAVYLNNEKIGYVANSEYTLIDKVKSASKLKNQISDNTSAEILFYYLDEYTIAKIIF
;
A
#
# COMPACT_ATOMS: atom_id res chain seq x y z
N MET A 1 -10.90 -44.24 -22.69
CA MET A 1 -11.75 -43.14 -22.25
C MET A 1 -11.76 -42.13 -23.36
N GLU A 2 -12.81 -42.11 -24.18
CA GLU A 2 -12.92 -41.24 -25.32
C GLU A 2 -13.19 -39.80 -24.88
N ASN A 3 -12.28 -38.91 -25.28
CA ASN A 3 -12.46 -37.47 -25.18
C ASN A 3 -13.58 -37.04 -26.14
N ASN A 4 -14.78 -36.86 -25.65
CA ASN A 4 -15.92 -36.34 -26.43
C ASN A 4 -15.72 -34.83 -26.62
N LYS A 5 -14.86 -34.46 -27.58
CA LYS A 5 -14.74 -33.06 -28.05
C LYS A 5 -15.86 -32.82 -29.06
N ASP A 6 -16.95 -32.20 -28.62
CA ASP A 6 -17.99 -31.71 -29.51
C ASP A 6 -17.46 -30.53 -30.34
N TYR A 7 -17.39 -30.68 -31.64
CA TYR A 7 -16.84 -29.69 -32.56
C TYR A 7 -17.95 -28.98 -33.33
N LEU A 8 -17.89 -27.66 -33.44
CA LEU A 8 -18.72 -26.89 -34.37
C LEU A 8 -18.04 -26.81 -35.74
N TYR A 9 -18.81 -26.98 -36.81
CA TYR A 9 -18.33 -26.80 -38.16
C TYR A 9 -18.51 -25.34 -38.59
N ILE A 10 -17.48 -24.69 -39.10
CA ILE A 10 -17.58 -23.43 -39.83
C ILE A 10 -17.53 -23.79 -41.32
N ASP A 11 -18.61 -23.49 -42.02
CA ASP A 11 -18.71 -23.71 -43.48
C ASP A 11 -18.27 -22.43 -44.21
N TYR A 12 -17.09 -22.48 -44.82
CA TYR A 12 -16.62 -21.45 -45.74
C TYR A 12 -16.97 -21.92 -47.19
N SER A 13 -18.27 -21.86 -47.52
CA SER A 13 -18.68 -22.21 -48.90
C SER A 13 -18.50 -21.00 -49.79
N LYS A 14 -17.42 -20.95 -50.58
CA LYS A 14 -17.48 -20.46 -51.97
C LYS A 14 -16.33 -20.90 -52.90
N ASP A 15 -15.42 -21.81 -52.46
CA ASP A 15 -14.50 -22.40 -53.43
C ASP A 15 -14.18 -23.86 -53.12
N SER A 16 -14.02 -24.64 -54.17
CA SER A 16 -14.06 -26.09 -54.27
C SER A 16 -12.94 -26.89 -53.60
N ASN A 17 -12.36 -26.41 -52.50
CA ASN A 17 -11.50 -27.19 -51.62
C ASN A 17 -11.95 -26.97 -50.16
N GLN A 18 -12.97 -27.73 -49.76
CA GLN A 18 -13.52 -27.69 -48.41
C GLN A 18 -12.53 -28.28 -47.40
N THR A 19 -11.74 -27.44 -46.74
CA THR A 19 -11.04 -27.82 -45.53
C THR A 19 -11.98 -27.51 -44.34
N ARG A 20 -12.61 -28.57 -43.80
CA ARG A 20 -13.49 -28.45 -42.64
C ARG A 20 -12.62 -28.36 -41.36
N PHE A 21 -12.57 -27.20 -40.73
CA PHE A 21 -11.94 -27.03 -39.43
C PHE A 21 -12.95 -27.29 -38.30
N LYS A 22 -12.61 -28.21 -37.41
CA LYS A 22 -13.34 -28.42 -36.15
C LYS A 22 -12.92 -27.34 -35.15
N VAL A 23 -13.79 -26.37 -34.82
CA VAL A 23 -13.55 -25.38 -33.79
C VAL A 23 -14.12 -25.88 -32.48
N SER A 24 -13.30 -25.91 -31.41
CA SER A 24 -13.78 -26.32 -30.07
C SER A 24 -14.82 -25.34 -29.53
N LYS A 25 -15.72 -25.82 -28.65
CA LYS A 25 -16.71 -24.95 -27.97
C LYS A 25 -16.01 -23.81 -27.23
N THR A 26 -14.88 -24.08 -26.62
CA THR A 26 -14.06 -23.08 -25.89
C THR A 26 -13.50 -22.02 -26.81
N SER A 27 -13.01 -22.37 -28.00
CA SER A 27 -12.51 -21.40 -29.01
C SER A 27 -13.58 -20.40 -29.46
N LYS A 28 -14.84 -20.81 -29.53
CA LYS A 28 -15.95 -19.90 -29.87
C LYS A 28 -16.26 -18.95 -28.71
N ILE A 29 -16.21 -19.45 -27.48
CA ILE A 29 -16.36 -18.61 -26.25
C ILE A 29 -15.24 -17.59 -26.21
N GLU A 30 -13.98 -18.00 -26.38
CA GLU A 30 -12.82 -17.11 -26.43
C GLU A 30 -12.94 -16.03 -27.49
N HIS A 31 -13.39 -16.40 -28.69
CA HIS A 31 -13.64 -15.44 -29.78
C HIS A 31 -14.68 -14.39 -29.34
N LEU A 32 -15.84 -14.81 -28.80
CA LEU A 32 -16.87 -13.88 -28.34
C LEU A 32 -16.36 -12.96 -27.21
N ILE A 33 -15.51 -13.48 -26.31
CA ILE A 33 -14.88 -12.67 -25.25
C ILE A 33 -13.95 -11.62 -25.86
N ASN A 34 -13.14 -11.99 -26.86
CA ASN A 34 -12.20 -11.08 -27.53
C ASN A 34 -12.94 -9.99 -28.32
N GLU A 35 -14.08 -10.34 -28.94
CA GLU A 35 -14.98 -9.38 -29.62
C GLU A 35 -15.85 -8.56 -28.63
N LYS A 36 -15.66 -8.74 -27.31
CA LYS A 36 -16.44 -8.11 -26.24
C LYS A 36 -17.95 -8.41 -26.28
N GLU A 37 -18.34 -9.49 -26.96
CA GLU A 37 -19.73 -9.96 -27.03
C GLU A 37 -20.10 -10.78 -25.78
N TYR A 38 -19.94 -10.19 -24.61
CA TYR A 38 -20.02 -10.90 -23.31
C TYR A 38 -21.38 -11.58 -23.07
N LEU A 39 -22.50 -10.97 -23.45
CA LEU A 39 -23.83 -11.58 -23.30
C LEU A 39 -23.97 -12.86 -24.13
N LYS A 40 -23.46 -12.86 -25.37
CA LYS A 40 -23.46 -14.05 -26.21
C LYS A 40 -22.50 -15.12 -25.67
N ALA A 41 -21.34 -14.72 -25.17
CA ALA A 41 -20.40 -15.63 -24.52
C ALA A 41 -21.02 -16.30 -23.29
N LEU A 42 -21.66 -15.54 -22.39
CA LEU A 42 -22.36 -16.06 -21.22
C LEU A 42 -23.46 -17.04 -21.59
N ALA A 43 -24.29 -16.70 -22.57
CA ALA A 43 -25.36 -17.60 -23.05
C ALA A 43 -24.80 -18.92 -23.61
N LEU A 44 -23.65 -18.85 -24.33
CA LEU A 44 -22.99 -20.03 -24.87
C LEU A 44 -22.36 -20.88 -23.76
N ILE A 45 -21.74 -20.25 -22.76
CA ILE A 45 -21.21 -20.93 -21.57
C ILE A 45 -22.33 -21.70 -20.84
N ASP A 46 -23.45 -21.03 -20.55
CA ASP A 46 -24.57 -21.64 -19.84
C ASP A 46 -25.27 -22.77 -20.63
N LYS A 47 -25.18 -22.73 -21.97
CA LYS A 47 -25.74 -23.75 -22.84
C LYS A 47 -24.81 -24.95 -23.01
N ASP A 48 -23.51 -24.71 -23.24
CA ASP A 48 -22.60 -25.69 -23.81
C ASP A 48 -21.60 -26.27 -22.82
N LEU A 49 -21.37 -25.59 -21.68
CA LEU A 49 -20.46 -26.07 -20.65
C LEU A 49 -21.23 -26.65 -19.47
N LYS A 50 -20.63 -27.65 -18.83
CA LYS A 50 -21.20 -28.23 -17.60
C LYS A 50 -21.08 -27.20 -16.49
N LYS A 51 -22.22 -26.83 -15.87
CA LYS A 51 -22.27 -25.92 -14.73
C LYS A 51 -21.29 -26.38 -13.64
N ASP A 52 -20.57 -25.41 -13.05
CA ASP A 52 -19.58 -25.59 -12.00
C ASP A 52 -18.34 -26.44 -12.42
N SER A 53 -18.15 -26.69 -13.73
CA SER A 53 -16.86 -27.19 -14.23
C SER A 53 -15.77 -26.11 -14.19
N ASP A 54 -14.51 -26.50 -14.26
CA ASP A 54 -13.38 -25.54 -14.28
C ASP A 54 -13.48 -24.60 -15.48
N GLU A 55 -13.83 -25.10 -16.68
CA GLU A 55 -14.00 -24.24 -17.86
C GLU A 55 -15.16 -23.25 -17.68
N TYR A 56 -16.30 -23.71 -17.13
CA TYR A 56 -17.46 -22.87 -16.86
C TYR A 56 -17.08 -21.72 -15.90
N ASN A 57 -16.44 -22.05 -14.79
CA ASN A 57 -16.02 -21.07 -13.78
C ASN A 57 -14.94 -20.13 -14.30
N TYR A 58 -13.96 -20.66 -15.07
CA TYR A 58 -12.89 -19.87 -15.67
C TYR A 58 -13.44 -18.80 -16.62
N PHE A 59 -14.25 -19.20 -17.60
CA PHE A 59 -14.77 -18.26 -18.59
C PHE A 59 -15.69 -17.21 -17.95
N LYS A 60 -16.52 -17.60 -16.99
CA LYS A 60 -17.34 -16.62 -16.24
C LYS A 60 -16.47 -15.66 -15.44
N ALA A 61 -15.44 -16.13 -14.77
CA ALA A 61 -14.50 -15.27 -14.06
C ALA A 61 -13.84 -14.23 -14.99
N ILE A 62 -13.36 -14.67 -16.16
CA ILE A 62 -12.74 -13.79 -17.16
C ILE A 62 -13.74 -12.77 -17.71
N ILE A 63 -14.98 -13.16 -18.02
CA ILE A 63 -15.99 -12.21 -18.51
C ILE A 63 -16.29 -11.15 -17.47
N PHE A 64 -16.57 -11.54 -16.24
CA PHE A 64 -16.86 -10.58 -15.17
C PHE A 64 -15.66 -9.68 -14.85
N TYR A 65 -14.42 -10.22 -14.92
CA TYR A 65 -13.21 -9.41 -14.84
C TYR A 65 -13.15 -8.33 -15.93
N LYS A 66 -13.40 -8.71 -17.19
CA LYS A 66 -13.40 -7.76 -18.33
C LYS A 66 -14.57 -6.76 -18.29
N GLN A 67 -15.64 -7.07 -17.59
CA GLN A 67 -16.78 -6.18 -17.34
C GLN A 67 -16.58 -5.31 -16.08
N GLU A 68 -15.44 -5.43 -15.40
CA GLU A 68 -15.12 -4.74 -14.14
C GLU A 68 -16.05 -5.12 -12.97
N GLU A 69 -16.78 -6.24 -13.11
CA GLU A 69 -17.61 -6.82 -12.06
C GLU A 69 -16.74 -7.74 -11.17
N TYR A 70 -15.75 -7.13 -10.50
CA TYR A 70 -14.67 -7.86 -9.82
C TYR A 70 -15.17 -8.80 -8.71
N GLU A 71 -16.18 -8.41 -7.96
CA GLU A 71 -16.78 -9.27 -6.93
C GLU A 71 -17.28 -10.60 -7.52
N LYS A 72 -18.01 -10.53 -8.63
CA LYS A 72 -18.49 -11.73 -9.33
C LYS A 72 -17.33 -12.53 -9.91
N SER A 73 -16.35 -11.85 -10.50
CA SER A 73 -15.14 -12.49 -11.03
C SER A 73 -14.43 -13.32 -9.97
N ILE A 74 -14.15 -12.72 -8.81
CA ILE A 74 -13.46 -13.38 -7.69
C ILE A 74 -14.27 -14.56 -7.16
N LYS A 75 -15.60 -14.45 -7.10
CA LYS A 75 -16.46 -15.57 -6.71
C LYS A 75 -16.26 -16.80 -7.59
N PHE A 76 -16.11 -16.61 -8.92
CA PHE A 76 -15.83 -17.72 -9.83
C PHE A 76 -14.38 -18.18 -9.77
N PHE A 77 -13.39 -17.29 -9.63
CA PHE A 77 -12.00 -17.69 -9.39
C PHE A 77 -11.82 -18.54 -8.13
N ASN A 78 -12.61 -18.30 -7.09
CA ASN A 78 -12.57 -19.08 -5.86
C ASN A 78 -13.05 -20.54 -6.02
N GLN A 79 -13.79 -20.86 -7.10
CA GLN A 79 -14.23 -22.21 -7.40
C GLN A 79 -13.18 -23.03 -8.16
N LEU A 80 -12.10 -22.39 -8.61
CA LEU A 80 -11.06 -23.01 -9.39
C LEU A 80 -9.91 -23.53 -8.52
N LYS A 81 -9.21 -24.56 -9.04
CA LYS A 81 -7.94 -24.97 -8.44
C LYS A 81 -6.94 -23.81 -8.50
N GLN A 82 -6.38 -23.46 -7.38
CA GLN A 82 -5.50 -22.29 -7.22
C GLN A 82 -4.09 -22.54 -7.79
N SER A 83 -3.99 -22.66 -9.14
CA SER A 83 -2.72 -22.66 -9.87
C SER A 83 -2.08 -21.26 -9.81
N SER A 84 -0.80 -21.14 -10.17
CA SER A 84 -0.10 -19.83 -10.25
C SER A 84 -0.84 -18.87 -11.18
N GLU A 85 -1.31 -19.32 -12.34
CA GLU A 85 -2.09 -18.53 -13.29
C GLU A 85 -3.41 -18.00 -12.69
N ILE A 86 -4.18 -18.87 -12.02
CA ILE A 86 -5.44 -18.46 -11.38
C ILE A 86 -5.18 -17.49 -10.22
N LYS A 87 -4.11 -17.71 -9.45
CA LYS A 87 -3.70 -16.78 -8.40
C LYS A 87 -3.33 -15.41 -8.97
N SER A 88 -2.59 -15.36 -10.08
CA SER A 88 -2.23 -14.12 -10.77
C SER A 88 -3.48 -13.34 -11.21
N LEU A 89 -4.38 -13.97 -11.96
CA LEU A 89 -5.63 -13.35 -12.42
C LEU A 89 -6.53 -12.88 -11.26
N LYS A 90 -6.60 -13.69 -10.20
CA LYS A 90 -7.40 -13.36 -9.02
C LYS A 90 -6.79 -12.19 -8.23
N SER A 91 -5.48 -12.17 -8.04
CA SER A 91 -4.80 -11.07 -7.36
C SER A 91 -4.94 -9.75 -8.14
N GLU A 92 -4.82 -9.80 -9.46
CA GLU A 92 -5.06 -8.65 -10.33
C GLU A 92 -6.51 -8.13 -10.23
N ALA A 93 -7.50 -9.03 -10.20
CA ALA A 93 -8.90 -8.65 -10.00
C ALA A 93 -9.13 -7.98 -8.64
N LEU A 94 -8.53 -8.51 -7.57
CA LEU A 94 -8.58 -7.92 -6.23
C LEU A 94 -7.90 -6.54 -6.19
N TYR A 95 -6.74 -6.40 -6.81
CA TYR A 95 -6.03 -5.13 -6.93
C TYR A 95 -6.89 -4.06 -7.64
N LYS A 96 -7.44 -4.41 -8.82
CA LYS A 96 -8.31 -3.48 -9.56
C LYS A 96 -9.57 -3.12 -8.77
N TRP A 97 -10.16 -4.08 -8.08
CA TRP A 97 -11.30 -3.80 -7.20
C TRP A 97 -10.91 -2.88 -6.04
N SER A 98 -9.78 -3.13 -5.40
CA SER A 98 -9.25 -2.23 -4.37
C SER A 98 -9.07 -0.80 -4.90
N LYS A 99 -8.50 -0.66 -6.09
CA LYS A 99 -8.24 0.64 -6.71
C LYS A 99 -9.51 1.46 -6.94
N ILE A 100 -10.58 0.87 -7.50
CA ILE A 100 -11.86 1.58 -7.70
C ILE A 100 -12.61 1.81 -6.38
N THR A 101 -12.39 0.96 -5.38
CA THR A 101 -12.95 1.11 -4.03
C THR A 101 -12.24 2.22 -3.26
N TYR A 102 -10.91 2.37 -3.46
CA TYR A 102 -10.12 3.49 -2.96
C TYR A 102 -10.54 4.81 -3.62
N PHE A 103 -10.54 4.86 -4.93
CA PHE A 103 -10.95 6.03 -5.70
C PHE A 103 -11.65 5.61 -7.00
N PRO A 104 -12.85 6.13 -7.30
CA PRO A 104 -13.53 7.28 -6.68
C PRO A 104 -14.49 6.95 -5.50
N ALA A 105 -14.62 5.67 -5.09
CA ALA A 105 -15.65 5.30 -4.09
C ALA A 105 -15.32 5.77 -2.66
N LEU A 106 -14.04 6.00 -2.33
CA LEU A 106 -13.55 6.47 -1.03
C LEU A 106 -13.88 5.53 0.15
N GLU A 107 -14.03 4.22 -0.12
CA GLU A 107 -14.26 3.18 0.88
C GLU A 107 -12.93 2.60 1.36
N TYR A 108 -12.15 3.37 2.12
CA TYR A 108 -10.72 3.10 2.40
C TYR A 108 -10.47 1.79 3.15
N GLU A 109 -11.26 1.47 4.17
CA GLU A 109 -11.12 0.23 4.94
C GLU A 109 -11.40 -1.01 4.07
N LYS A 110 -12.41 -0.94 3.20
CA LYS A 110 -12.70 -2.01 2.25
C LYS A 110 -11.61 -2.12 1.19
N ALA A 111 -11.09 -0.99 0.70
CA ALA A 111 -9.96 -0.98 -0.22
C ALA A 111 -8.72 -1.62 0.41
N LEU A 112 -8.44 -1.35 1.70
CA LEU A 112 -7.34 -1.96 2.44
C LEU A 112 -7.52 -3.48 2.59
N ASP A 113 -8.72 -3.96 2.89
CA ASP A 113 -9.01 -5.40 2.94
C ASP A 113 -8.77 -6.09 1.59
N LEU A 114 -9.22 -5.45 0.50
CA LEU A 114 -9.06 -5.97 -0.84
C LEU A 114 -7.57 -6.02 -1.28
N ILE A 115 -6.80 -4.97 -1.02
CA ILE A 115 -5.38 -4.97 -1.39
C ILE A 115 -4.57 -5.97 -0.57
N ASN A 116 -4.89 -6.16 0.71
CA ASN A 116 -4.27 -7.18 1.52
C ASN A 116 -4.58 -8.60 0.96
N LYS A 117 -5.82 -8.88 0.59
CA LYS A 117 -6.19 -10.16 -0.08
C LYS A 117 -5.46 -10.34 -1.42
N ALA A 118 -5.24 -9.26 -2.17
CA ALA A 118 -4.48 -9.31 -3.40
C ALA A 118 -3.02 -9.70 -3.13
N LEU A 119 -2.37 -9.07 -2.14
CA LEU A 119 -1.01 -9.38 -1.70
C LEU A 119 -0.85 -10.81 -1.19
N ASP A 120 -1.85 -11.32 -0.46
CA ASP A 120 -1.86 -12.72 0.02
C ASP A 120 -2.07 -13.74 -1.11
N THR A 121 -2.60 -13.30 -2.25
CA THR A 121 -2.95 -14.16 -3.37
C THR A 121 -1.89 -14.16 -4.48
N ILE A 122 -1.18 -13.05 -4.68
CA ILE A 122 -0.19 -12.90 -5.75
C ILE A 122 0.87 -14.01 -5.69
N PRO A 123 1.25 -14.65 -6.83
CA PRO A 123 2.32 -15.62 -6.87
C PRO A 123 3.67 -15.05 -6.44
N ASN A 124 4.47 -15.84 -5.71
CA ASN A 124 5.78 -15.40 -5.18
C ASN A 124 6.79 -14.97 -6.25
N ASN A 125 6.59 -15.36 -7.52
CA ASN A 125 7.45 -15.01 -8.65
C ASN A 125 7.01 -13.74 -9.39
N GLU A 126 5.93 -13.11 -8.95
CA GLU A 126 5.44 -11.84 -9.49
C GLU A 126 5.86 -10.66 -8.60
N ASP A 127 6.00 -9.50 -9.22
CA ASP A 127 6.40 -8.28 -8.51
C ASP A 127 5.21 -7.62 -7.81
N PRO A 128 5.18 -7.52 -6.47
CA PRO A 128 4.09 -6.92 -5.73
C PRO A 128 4.19 -5.39 -5.59
N SER A 129 5.15 -4.74 -6.24
CA SER A 129 5.48 -3.31 -6.01
C SER A 129 4.28 -2.39 -6.18
N GLU A 130 3.48 -2.55 -7.26
CA GLU A 130 2.29 -1.73 -7.49
C GLU A 130 1.20 -1.94 -6.41
N TYR A 131 1.09 -3.15 -5.89
CA TYR A 131 0.14 -3.48 -4.83
C TYR A 131 0.53 -2.78 -3.51
N TYR A 132 1.82 -2.82 -3.16
CA TYR A 132 2.32 -2.11 -1.98
C TYR A 132 2.23 -0.60 -2.13
N PHE A 133 2.41 -0.06 -3.34
CA PHE A 133 2.24 1.37 -3.59
C PHE A 133 0.79 1.79 -3.32
N LEU A 134 -0.20 1.09 -3.91
CA LEU A 134 -1.62 1.35 -3.66
C LEU A 134 -1.97 1.17 -2.17
N LYS A 135 -1.40 0.15 -1.50
CA LYS A 135 -1.58 -0.03 -0.06
C LYS A 135 -1.09 1.18 0.74
N GLY A 136 0.05 1.75 0.36
CA GLY A 136 0.59 2.97 0.95
C GLY A 136 -0.38 4.16 0.82
N GLU A 137 -0.91 4.42 -0.39
CA GLU A 137 -1.89 5.48 -0.63
C GLU A 137 -3.17 5.31 0.21
N ILE A 138 -3.68 4.09 0.31
CA ILE A 138 -4.86 3.77 1.14
C ILE A 138 -4.58 4.02 2.62
N LEU A 139 -3.41 3.62 3.10
CA LEU A 139 -3.00 3.80 4.50
C LEU A 139 -2.80 5.28 4.86
N GLU A 140 -2.29 6.10 3.94
CA GLU A 140 -2.25 7.57 4.12
C GLU A 140 -3.65 8.16 4.26
N ALA A 141 -4.59 7.75 3.39
CA ALA A 141 -5.98 8.18 3.49
C ALA A 141 -6.63 7.76 4.82
N LEU A 142 -6.22 6.61 5.37
CA LEU A 142 -6.62 6.12 6.71
C LEU A 142 -5.84 6.76 7.87
N LYS A 143 -4.96 7.73 7.60
CA LYS A 143 -4.11 8.40 8.59
C LYS A 143 -3.22 7.42 9.38
N ASN A 144 -2.70 6.42 8.72
CA ASN A 144 -1.72 5.48 9.25
C ASN A 144 -0.35 5.66 8.58
N PRO A 145 0.40 6.73 8.91
CA PRO A 145 1.63 7.09 8.19
C PRO A 145 2.76 6.07 8.38
N VAL A 146 2.77 5.34 9.50
CA VAL A 146 3.80 4.34 9.78
C VAL A 146 3.70 3.17 8.80
N GLU A 147 2.51 2.57 8.70
CA GLU A 147 2.30 1.44 7.78
C GLU A 147 2.30 1.90 6.31
N ALA A 148 1.90 3.15 6.03
CA ALA A 148 2.02 3.75 4.70
C ALA A 148 3.49 3.83 4.27
N LYS A 149 4.38 4.38 5.12
CA LYS A 149 5.81 4.47 4.83
C LYS A 149 6.45 3.10 4.63
N LYS A 150 6.12 2.10 5.46
CA LYS A 150 6.59 0.72 5.26
C LYS A 150 6.17 0.19 3.88
N SER A 151 4.92 0.41 3.50
CA SER A 151 4.38 -0.03 2.22
C SER A 151 5.11 0.63 1.03
N TYR A 152 5.37 1.92 1.09
CA TYR A 152 6.14 2.62 0.05
C TYR A 152 7.59 2.13 -0.03
N LEU A 153 8.25 1.91 1.11
CA LEU A 153 9.62 1.38 1.11
C LEU A 153 9.69 -0.01 0.45
N ILE A 154 8.69 -0.88 0.68
CA ILE A 154 8.59 -2.17 -0.01
C ILE A 154 8.32 -1.96 -1.50
N ALA A 155 7.39 -1.08 -1.88
CA ALA A 155 7.06 -0.78 -3.26
C ALA A 155 8.27 -0.30 -4.07
N HIS A 156 9.13 0.50 -3.45
CA HIS A 156 10.38 1.00 -4.06
C HIS A 156 11.57 0.06 -3.88
N LYS A 157 11.38 -1.11 -3.24
CA LYS A 157 12.43 -2.10 -2.96
C LYS A 157 13.58 -1.53 -2.11
N GLU A 158 13.29 -0.54 -1.27
CA GLU A 158 14.24 0.12 -0.38
C GLU A 158 14.38 -0.62 0.96
N TYR A 159 14.72 -1.90 0.91
CA TYR A 159 14.69 -2.81 2.06
C TYR A 159 15.65 -2.42 3.19
N GLU A 160 16.78 -1.79 2.89
CA GLU A 160 17.70 -1.30 3.93
C GLU A 160 17.10 -0.11 4.69
N LYS A 161 16.41 0.80 3.98
CA LYS A 161 15.67 1.89 4.63
C LYS A 161 14.47 1.38 5.44
N LEU A 162 13.78 0.35 4.95
CA LEU A 162 12.71 -0.30 5.70
C LEU A 162 13.23 -0.86 7.02
N LYS A 163 14.32 -1.61 6.99
CA LYS A 163 14.95 -2.17 8.19
C LYS A 163 15.41 -1.10 9.17
N GLU A 164 15.96 0.01 8.67
CA GLU A 164 16.32 1.15 9.51
C GLU A 164 15.09 1.80 10.14
N PHE A 165 14.04 2.00 9.36
CA PHE A 165 12.77 2.55 9.85
C PHE A 165 12.11 1.65 10.92
N GLU A 166 12.14 0.35 10.75
CA GLU A 166 11.66 -0.61 11.75
C GLU A 166 12.44 -0.52 13.07
N LYS A 167 13.76 -0.32 13.03
CA LYS A 167 14.56 -0.07 14.23
C LYS A 167 14.19 1.24 14.93
N GLN A 168 13.89 2.29 14.16
CA GLN A 168 13.42 3.55 14.72
C GLN A 168 12.10 3.37 15.47
N ILE A 169 11.16 2.60 14.90
CA ILE A 169 9.88 2.27 15.53
C ILE A 169 10.14 1.48 16.83
N GLU A 170 10.93 0.42 16.75
CA GLU A 170 11.28 -0.42 17.91
C GLU A 170 11.92 0.40 19.02
N TYR A 171 12.82 1.32 18.69
CA TYR A 171 13.43 2.23 19.65
C TYR A 171 12.39 3.15 20.30
N LEU A 172 11.51 3.78 19.51
CA LEU A 172 10.45 4.66 20.04
C LEU A 172 9.49 3.92 20.99
N GLU A 173 9.20 2.65 20.71
CA GLU A 173 8.29 1.85 21.53
C GLU A 173 8.89 1.41 22.87
N ASN A 174 10.20 1.11 22.89
CA ASN A 174 10.85 0.42 24.00
C ASN A 174 11.80 1.28 24.84
N THR A 175 12.08 2.52 24.42
CA THR A 175 13.03 3.39 25.16
C THR A 175 12.42 4.00 26.41
N ASP A 176 13.24 4.13 27.48
CA ASP A 176 12.97 4.93 28.66
C ASP A 176 13.58 6.35 28.58
N ASP A 177 14.25 6.67 27.47
CA ASP A 177 14.85 7.99 27.24
C ASP A 177 13.78 9.08 27.18
N ILE A 178 14.10 10.27 27.65
CA ILE A 178 13.24 11.44 27.46
C ILE A 178 13.46 11.96 26.05
N LEU A 179 12.44 11.75 25.22
CA LEU A 179 12.46 12.14 23.82
C LEU A 179 11.76 13.48 23.59
N ILE A 180 12.29 14.23 22.62
CA ILE A 180 11.72 15.47 22.09
C ILE A 180 11.69 15.45 20.58
N ASN A 181 10.79 16.24 19.98
CA ASN A 181 10.85 16.59 18.56
C ASN A 181 11.36 18.03 18.43
N ILE A 182 12.36 18.25 17.57
CA ILE A 182 12.84 19.57 17.21
C ILE A 182 12.03 20.05 15.99
N SER A 183 11.27 21.12 16.17
CA SER A 183 10.43 21.72 15.15
C SER A 183 11.00 23.05 14.65
N GLY A 184 10.52 23.50 13.46
CA GLY A 184 10.91 24.79 12.87
C GLY A 184 12.25 24.78 12.13
N GLY A 185 12.93 23.66 11.97
CA GLY A 185 14.21 23.55 11.27
C GLY A 185 14.21 24.15 9.86
N TYR A 186 13.07 24.06 9.16
CA TYR A 186 12.90 24.69 7.84
C TYR A 186 13.17 26.20 7.84
N TYR A 187 12.70 26.93 8.85
CA TYR A 187 12.90 28.38 8.97
C TYR A 187 14.35 28.76 9.26
N TYR A 188 15.12 27.83 9.80
CA TYR A 188 16.55 28.01 10.14
C TYR A 188 17.49 27.35 9.14
N ASN A 189 16.95 26.82 8.01
CA ASN A 189 17.71 26.10 6.99
C ASN A 189 18.60 24.99 7.60
N PHE A 190 18.05 24.27 8.57
CA PHE A 190 18.74 23.22 9.31
C PHE A 190 18.37 21.83 8.78
N ALA A 191 19.41 21.05 8.47
CA ALA A 191 19.28 19.63 8.13
C ALA A 191 19.78 18.76 9.32
N PRO A 192 18.90 18.03 10.01
CA PRO A 192 19.28 17.20 11.14
C PRO A 192 20.15 16.03 10.72
N THR A 193 21.18 15.72 11.50
CA THR A 193 22.01 14.52 11.32
C THR A 193 22.12 13.80 12.67
N SER A 194 22.00 12.48 12.64
CA SER A 194 22.15 11.62 13.81
C SER A 194 23.49 11.82 14.50
N GLY A 195 23.48 11.83 15.82
CA GLY A 195 24.66 12.04 16.67
C GLY A 195 25.01 13.50 16.92
N MET A 196 24.32 14.48 16.31
CA MET A 196 24.52 15.90 16.63
C MET A 196 24.07 16.18 18.07
N ILE A 197 24.94 16.87 18.84
CA ILE A 197 24.61 17.34 20.18
C ILE A 197 24.17 18.79 20.08
N VAL A 198 22.96 19.05 20.57
CA VAL A 198 22.32 20.37 20.58
C VAL A 198 22.12 20.85 22.00
N LYS A 199 22.04 22.16 22.17
CA LYS A 199 21.80 22.83 23.45
C LYS A 199 20.36 23.32 23.52
N LEU A 200 19.68 23.06 24.61
CA LEU A 200 18.33 23.51 24.91
C LEU A 200 18.37 24.73 25.82
N VAL A 201 17.71 25.80 25.43
CA VAL A 201 17.69 27.07 26.16
C VAL A 201 16.25 27.49 26.36
N LYS A 202 15.81 27.64 27.61
CA LYS A 202 14.46 28.13 27.91
C LYS A 202 14.34 29.63 27.53
N GLU A 203 13.25 29.99 26.91
CA GLU A 203 12.90 31.36 26.54
C GLU A 203 11.59 31.81 27.24
N PRO A 204 11.58 32.07 28.56
CA PRO A 204 10.34 32.41 29.30
C PRO A 204 9.71 33.74 28.83
N GLU A 205 10.51 34.63 28.23
CA GLU A 205 10.07 35.90 27.67
C GLU A 205 9.76 35.83 26.16
N ASN A 206 9.57 34.60 25.61
CA ASN A 206 9.25 34.44 24.19
C ASN A 206 7.85 35.01 23.91
N GLU A 207 7.74 35.89 22.90
CA GLU A 207 6.50 36.61 22.56
C GLU A 207 5.34 35.70 22.13
N HIS A 208 5.63 34.47 21.71
CA HIS A 208 4.64 33.53 21.15
C HIS A 208 4.32 32.36 22.09
N ASP A 209 5.27 31.97 22.94
CA ASP A 209 5.13 30.79 23.80
C ASP A 209 6.04 30.91 25.05
N ASN A 210 5.46 31.15 26.19
CA ASN A 210 6.18 31.25 27.48
C ASN A 210 6.82 29.93 27.94
N ASP A 211 6.48 28.82 27.28
CA ASP A 211 7.06 27.49 27.48
C ASP A 211 8.14 27.17 26.45
N ALA A 212 8.48 28.12 25.56
CA ALA A 212 9.43 27.93 24.50
C ALA A 212 10.79 27.44 25.00
N ILE A 213 11.32 26.41 24.36
CA ILE A 213 12.68 25.91 24.54
C ILE A 213 13.36 25.96 23.19
N ALA A 214 14.24 26.93 22.99
CA ALA A 214 15.02 27.09 21.79
C ALA A 214 16.12 26.03 21.70
N VAL A 215 16.41 25.57 20.50
CA VAL A 215 17.44 24.58 20.20
C VAL A 215 18.58 25.24 19.43
N TYR A 216 19.79 25.06 19.94
CA TYR A 216 21.00 25.65 19.37
C TYR A 216 22.03 24.56 18.97
N LEU A 217 22.64 24.72 17.82
CA LEU A 217 23.81 23.99 17.38
C LEU A 217 24.95 25.00 17.13
N ASN A 218 26.10 24.83 17.78
CA ASN A 218 27.27 25.74 17.61
C ASN A 218 26.91 27.24 17.80
N ASN A 219 26.03 27.55 18.75
CA ASN A 219 25.48 28.88 19.03
C ASN A 219 24.53 29.47 17.95
N GLU A 220 24.18 28.73 16.94
CA GLU A 220 23.14 29.09 15.99
C GLU A 220 21.80 28.44 16.37
N LYS A 221 20.72 29.21 16.39
CA LYS A 221 19.38 28.66 16.64
C LYS A 221 18.96 27.85 15.42
N ILE A 222 18.53 26.59 15.66
CA ILE A 222 18.13 25.66 14.64
C ILE A 222 16.65 25.25 14.70
N GLY A 223 15.94 25.72 15.72
CA GLY A 223 14.52 25.40 15.93
C GLY A 223 14.11 25.54 17.38
N TYR A 224 13.01 24.87 17.68
CA TYR A 224 12.43 24.80 19.04
C TYR A 224 12.01 23.38 19.36
N VAL A 225 11.97 23.04 20.65
CA VAL A 225 11.28 21.82 21.09
C VAL A 225 9.79 21.97 20.79
N ALA A 226 9.22 20.98 20.13
CA ALA A 226 7.81 20.99 19.74
C ALA A 226 6.89 21.15 20.96
N ASN A 227 5.86 22.00 20.84
CA ASN A 227 4.88 22.23 21.90
C ASN A 227 3.43 22.16 21.44
N SER A 228 3.19 22.13 20.12
CA SER A 228 1.87 22.00 19.52
C SER A 228 1.50 20.52 19.31
N GLU A 229 0.22 20.17 19.50
CA GLU A 229 -0.32 18.83 19.20
C GLU A 229 -0.04 18.37 17.77
N TYR A 230 0.08 19.31 16.81
CA TYR A 230 0.39 19.01 15.41
C TYR A 230 1.86 18.62 15.16
N THR A 231 2.75 18.90 16.11
CA THR A 231 4.19 18.64 16.01
C THR A 231 4.65 17.56 16.99
N LEU A 232 3.73 16.93 17.68
CA LEU A 232 4.02 15.87 18.65
C LEU A 232 3.61 14.51 18.08
N ILE A 233 4.46 13.53 18.32
CA ILE A 233 4.13 12.11 18.14
C ILE A 233 4.07 11.45 19.52
N ASP A 234 3.50 10.28 19.60
CA ASP A 234 3.51 9.48 20.82
C ASP A 234 4.95 9.30 21.33
N LYS A 235 5.12 9.28 22.66
CA LYS A 235 6.41 9.13 23.35
C LYS A 235 7.30 10.37 23.42
N VAL A 236 7.08 11.44 22.61
CA VAL A 236 7.87 12.68 22.78
C VAL A 236 7.23 13.62 23.78
N LYS A 237 8.05 14.35 24.51
CA LYS A 237 7.60 15.39 25.45
C LYS A 237 7.52 16.74 24.77
N SER A 238 6.42 17.47 25.02
CA SER A 238 6.28 18.86 24.63
C SER A 238 7.20 19.77 25.45
N ALA A 239 7.52 20.94 24.93
CA ALA A 239 8.29 21.95 25.64
C ALA A 239 7.66 22.29 26.99
N SER A 240 6.34 22.46 27.08
CA SER A 240 5.60 22.73 28.31
C SER A 240 5.75 21.65 29.41
N LYS A 241 5.79 20.36 28.99
CA LYS A 241 6.02 19.24 29.92
C LYS A 241 7.49 19.12 30.33
N LEU A 242 8.40 19.52 29.45
CA LEU A 242 9.83 19.36 29.61
C LEU A 242 10.46 20.48 30.47
N LYS A 243 9.97 21.74 30.37
CA LYS A 243 10.61 22.92 30.96
C LYS A 243 10.91 22.81 32.43
N ASN A 244 10.07 22.10 33.20
CA ASN A 244 10.24 21.90 34.63
C ASN A 244 11.12 20.68 34.98
N GLN A 245 11.52 19.88 33.99
CA GLN A 245 12.29 18.64 34.16
C GLN A 245 13.77 18.81 33.77
N ILE A 246 14.11 19.88 33.07
CA ILE A 246 15.46 20.16 32.62
C ILE A 246 16.00 21.45 33.27
N SER A 247 17.33 21.52 33.41
CA SER A 247 18.04 22.74 33.79
C SER A 247 18.21 23.66 32.56
N ASP A 248 18.59 24.92 32.84
CA ASP A 248 19.03 25.79 31.75
C ASP A 248 20.33 25.23 31.13
N ASN A 249 20.41 25.25 29.82
CA ASN A 249 21.52 24.70 29.06
C ASN A 249 21.65 23.16 29.08
N THR A 250 20.56 22.44 29.23
CA THR A 250 20.52 21.00 29.02
C THR A 250 20.89 20.66 27.56
N SER A 251 21.53 19.52 27.36
CA SER A 251 21.90 19.02 26.03
C SER A 251 20.91 17.95 25.56
N ALA A 252 20.82 17.80 24.26
CA ALA A 252 20.12 16.66 23.63
C ALA A 252 20.92 16.13 22.45
N GLU A 253 20.79 14.86 22.18
CA GLU A 253 21.39 14.17 21.01
C GLU A 253 20.32 13.91 19.97
N ILE A 254 20.53 14.38 18.74
CA ILE A 254 19.66 14.06 17.60
C ILE A 254 19.87 12.60 17.25
N LEU A 255 18.78 11.84 17.24
CA LEU A 255 18.81 10.40 16.97
C LEU A 255 18.55 10.10 15.51
N PHE A 256 17.44 10.57 14.97
CA PHE A 256 17.02 10.32 13.60
C PHE A 256 15.92 11.27 13.14
N TYR A 257 15.69 11.26 11.82
CA TYR A 257 14.57 11.95 11.18
C TYR A 257 13.46 10.91 10.91
N TYR A 258 12.32 11.08 11.54
CA TYR A 258 11.22 10.12 11.56
C TYR A 258 10.06 10.56 10.71
N LEU A 259 9.50 9.65 9.91
CA LEU A 259 8.39 9.90 8.98
C LEU A 259 8.62 11.07 7.99
N ASP A 260 9.88 11.41 7.72
CA ASP A 260 10.27 12.54 6.86
C ASP A 260 9.71 13.91 7.34
N GLU A 261 9.42 14.01 8.65
CA GLU A 261 8.77 15.17 9.26
C GLU A 261 9.36 15.51 10.63
N TYR A 262 9.67 14.50 11.47
CA TYR A 262 10.01 14.71 12.89
C TYR A 262 11.49 14.52 13.13
N THR A 263 12.15 15.53 13.72
CA THR A 263 13.53 15.42 14.18
C THR A 263 13.55 14.95 15.63
N ILE A 264 13.79 13.65 15.84
CA ILE A 264 13.77 13.04 17.16
C ILE A 264 15.13 13.16 17.84
N ALA A 265 15.12 13.68 19.07
CA ALA A 265 16.32 13.79 19.88
C ALA A 265 16.03 13.29 21.30
N LYS A 266 17.05 12.80 22.01
CA LYS A 266 16.99 12.40 23.42
C LYS A 266 17.70 13.42 24.29
N ILE A 267 17.18 13.66 25.48
CA ILE A 267 17.80 14.51 26.52
C ILE A 267 19.05 13.81 27.07
N ILE A 268 20.13 14.56 27.25
CA ILE A 268 21.34 14.15 27.94
C ILE A 268 21.42 14.90 29.25
N PHE A 269 21.49 14.18 30.37
CA PHE A 269 21.63 14.71 31.73
C PHE A 269 23.07 14.72 32.20
#